data_248e8e327291a2b5aae0a36837443d82
#
_entry.id   248e8e327291a2b5aae0a36837443d82
#
_cell.length_a   1.000
_cell.length_b   1.000
_cell.length_c   1.000
_cell.angle_alpha   90.00
_cell.angle_beta   90.00
_cell.angle_gamma   90.00
#
_symmetry.space_group_name_H-M   'P 1'
#
loop_
_entity.id
_entity.type
_entity.pdbx_description
1 polymer ?
#
loop_
_entity_poly.entity_id
_entity_poly.type
_entity_poly.pdbx_seq_one_letter_code
_entity_poly.pdbx_strand_id
1 'polypeptide(L)'
;LEAGIKGTGSVEVVRENTAAAVGSGMLEVFATPMMIALMEKTACESVAPYLEEGSGTVGTELNVKHVAATPIGMQVTCETELVEVDGRRLVFHVKASDEAGLIGEGTHERFIINNEKFQSKANGKLNK
;
A
#
# COMPACT_ATOMS: atom_id res chain seq x y z
N LEU A 1 -17.75 7.67 4.83
CA LEU A 1 -16.68 6.67 4.81
C LEU A 1 -17.15 5.43 5.55
N GLU A 2 -17.37 4.35 4.84
CA GLU A 2 -17.94 3.12 5.39
C GLU A 2 -17.17 1.92 4.87
N ALA A 3 -17.22 0.82 5.63
CA ALA A 3 -16.64 -0.46 5.21
C ALA A 3 -17.27 -0.90 3.88
N GLY A 4 -16.48 -1.61 3.07
CA GLY A 4 -16.92 -2.09 1.77
C GLY A 4 -16.30 -1.35 0.59
N ILE A 5 -15.63 -0.23 0.81
CA ILE A 5 -14.96 0.51 -0.26
C ILE A 5 -13.82 -0.33 -0.82
N LYS A 6 -13.81 -0.50 -2.13
CA LYS A 6 -12.81 -1.33 -2.80
C LYS A 6 -11.89 -0.47 -3.65
N GLY A 7 -10.64 -0.92 -3.77
CA GLY A 7 -9.65 -0.29 -4.63
C GLY A 7 -8.95 -1.32 -5.48
N THR A 8 -8.38 -0.86 -6.58
CA THR A 8 -7.56 -1.70 -7.45
C THR A 8 -6.43 -0.87 -8.04
N GLY A 9 -5.29 -1.50 -8.21
CA GLY A 9 -4.13 -0.87 -8.82
C GLY A 9 -3.24 -1.92 -9.42
N SER A 10 -2.45 -1.53 -10.42
CA SER A 10 -1.58 -2.47 -11.13
C SER A 10 -0.23 -1.86 -11.39
N VAL A 11 0.77 -2.72 -11.54
CA VAL A 11 2.11 -2.31 -11.92
C VAL A 11 2.75 -3.42 -12.73
N GLU A 12 3.56 -3.05 -13.71
CA GLU A 12 4.38 -4.04 -14.43
C GLU A 12 5.67 -4.25 -13.66
N VAL A 13 6.12 -5.51 -13.55
CA VAL A 13 7.42 -5.80 -12.96
C VAL A 13 8.48 -5.46 -13.98
N VAL A 14 9.31 -4.48 -13.63
CA VAL A 14 10.42 -4.00 -14.43
C VAL A 14 11.68 -4.10 -13.59
N ARG A 15 12.84 -3.86 -14.20
CA ARG A 15 14.11 -3.97 -13.48
C ARG A 15 14.13 -3.13 -12.20
N GLU A 16 13.60 -1.91 -12.29
CA GLU A 16 13.68 -0.90 -11.21
C GLU A 16 12.89 -1.27 -9.96
N ASN A 17 11.90 -2.16 -10.08
CA ASN A 17 11.11 -2.59 -8.90
C ASN A 17 11.42 -4.02 -8.46
N THR A 18 12.57 -4.55 -8.90
CA THR A 18 13.01 -5.88 -8.45
C THR A 18 13.74 -5.80 -7.11
N ALA A 19 13.79 -6.92 -6.42
CA ALA A 19 14.50 -7.04 -5.14
C ALA A 19 15.96 -6.61 -5.29
N ALA A 20 16.63 -7.04 -6.36
CA ALA A 20 18.01 -6.67 -6.59
C ALA A 20 18.19 -5.17 -6.76
N ALA A 21 17.28 -4.51 -7.49
CA ALA A 21 17.39 -3.08 -7.76
C ALA A 21 17.11 -2.22 -6.51
N VAL A 22 16.13 -2.60 -5.68
CA VAL A 22 15.77 -1.81 -4.49
C VAL A 22 16.56 -2.22 -3.25
N GLY A 23 17.36 -3.28 -3.33
CA GLY A 23 18.22 -3.69 -2.21
C GLY A 23 17.54 -4.56 -1.17
N SER A 24 16.38 -5.13 -1.47
CA SER A 24 15.67 -5.99 -0.52
C SER A 24 16.00 -7.48 -0.69
N GLY A 25 16.81 -7.81 -1.69
CA GLY A 25 17.23 -9.18 -1.96
C GLY A 25 18.22 -9.20 -3.09
N MET A 26 18.51 -10.38 -3.64
CA MET A 26 19.56 -10.56 -4.63
C MET A 26 19.02 -10.90 -6.02
N LEU A 27 17.71 -11.15 -6.15
CA LEU A 27 17.14 -11.69 -7.38
C LEU A 27 16.34 -10.65 -8.14
N GLU A 28 16.17 -10.91 -9.45
CA GLU A 28 15.39 -10.02 -10.32
C GLU A 28 13.92 -10.44 -10.34
N VAL A 29 13.28 -10.35 -9.19
CA VAL A 29 11.85 -10.62 -9.00
C VAL A 29 11.22 -9.42 -8.32
N PHE A 30 9.91 -9.27 -8.43
CA PHE A 30 9.19 -8.15 -7.83
C PHE A 30 9.50 -8.06 -6.35
N ALA A 31 9.96 -6.90 -5.89
CA ALA A 31 10.46 -6.73 -4.53
C ALA A 31 9.30 -6.67 -3.52
N THR A 32 9.47 -7.31 -2.37
CA THR A 32 8.49 -7.26 -1.28
C THR A 32 8.14 -5.82 -0.89
N PRO A 33 9.11 -4.89 -0.68
CA PRO A 33 8.76 -3.50 -0.39
C PRO A 33 7.95 -2.84 -1.49
N MET A 34 8.14 -3.23 -2.74
CA MET A 34 7.39 -2.64 -3.85
C MET A 34 5.96 -3.20 -3.91
N MET A 35 5.76 -4.46 -3.53
CA MET A 35 4.42 -5.02 -3.38
C MET A 35 3.68 -4.27 -2.27
N ILE A 36 4.35 -4.02 -1.16
CA ILE A 36 3.77 -3.26 -0.04
C ILE A 36 3.44 -1.84 -0.47
N ALA A 37 4.33 -1.18 -1.21
CA ALA A 37 4.08 0.16 -1.72
C ALA A 37 2.83 0.20 -2.61
N LEU A 38 2.65 -0.81 -3.45
CA LEU A 38 1.46 -0.93 -4.29
C LEU A 38 0.19 -1.10 -3.45
N MET A 39 0.26 -1.92 -2.40
CA MET A 39 -0.86 -2.12 -1.48
C MET A 39 -1.21 -0.82 -0.76
N GLU A 40 -0.21 -0.08 -0.29
CA GLU A 40 -0.42 1.21 0.38
C GLU A 40 -1.03 2.23 -0.55
N LYS A 41 -0.50 2.33 -1.76
CA LYS A 41 -1.00 3.28 -2.76
C LYS A 41 -2.45 2.97 -3.13
N THR A 42 -2.76 1.71 -3.35
CA THR A 42 -4.11 1.27 -3.73
C THR A 42 -5.11 1.58 -2.62
N ALA A 43 -4.75 1.25 -1.36
CA ALA A 43 -5.61 1.53 -0.21
C ALA A 43 -5.81 3.04 -0.03
N CYS A 44 -4.73 3.80 -0.10
CA CYS A 44 -4.76 5.25 0.05
C CYS A 44 -5.69 5.89 -0.99
N GLU A 45 -5.53 5.52 -2.24
CA GLU A 45 -6.32 6.09 -3.33
C GLU A 45 -7.78 5.68 -3.26
N SER A 46 -8.06 4.49 -2.72
CA SER A 46 -9.43 3.99 -2.67
C SER A 46 -10.34 4.82 -1.77
N VAL A 47 -9.80 5.43 -0.72
CA VAL A 47 -10.59 6.21 0.23
C VAL A 47 -10.45 7.71 0.04
N ALA A 48 -9.48 8.16 -0.74
CA ALA A 48 -9.23 9.59 -0.94
C ALA A 48 -10.49 10.38 -1.35
N PRO A 49 -11.34 9.89 -2.27
CA PRO A 49 -12.54 10.64 -2.67
C PRO A 49 -13.56 10.84 -1.55
N TYR A 50 -13.45 10.08 -0.48
CA TYR A 50 -14.42 10.10 0.63
C TYR A 50 -13.93 10.93 1.82
N LEU A 51 -12.75 11.55 1.71
CA LEU A 51 -12.16 12.32 2.79
C LEU A 51 -12.44 13.81 2.58
N GLU A 52 -12.41 14.57 3.68
CA GLU A 52 -12.54 16.00 3.61
C GLU A 52 -11.31 16.63 2.93
N GLU A 53 -11.52 17.78 2.31
CA GLU A 53 -10.42 18.52 1.69
C GLU A 53 -9.33 18.81 2.74
N GLY A 54 -8.07 18.60 2.36
CA GLY A 54 -6.95 18.80 3.27
C GLY A 54 -6.64 17.57 4.13
N SER A 55 -7.48 16.54 4.06
CA SER A 55 -7.25 15.29 4.80
C SER A 55 -6.64 14.23 3.89
N GLY A 56 -5.91 13.33 4.49
CA GLY A 56 -5.34 12.18 3.82
C GLY A 56 -5.21 11.04 4.81
N THR A 57 -4.51 9.99 4.41
CA THR A 57 -4.23 8.87 5.31
C THR A 57 -2.75 8.55 5.28
N VAL A 58 -2.26 8.03 6.40
CA VAL A 58 -0.90 7.50 6.50
C VAL A 58 -0.97 6.04 6.94
N GLY A 59 -0.05 5.22 6.44
CA GLY A 59 0.05 3.82 6.84
C GLY A 59 0.66 3.69 8.22
N THR A 60 0.07 2.84 9.05
CA THR A 60 0.53 2.62 10.42
C THR A 60 0.90 1.18 10.69
N GLU A 61 0.36 0.24 9.91
CA GLU A 61 0.66 -1.16 10.14
C GLU A 61 0.45 -1.96 8.85
N LEU A 62 1.32 -2.91 8.63
CA LEU A 62 1.20 -3.88 7.53
C LEU A 62 1.50 -5.26 8.10
N ASN A 63 0.55 -6.16 7.90
CA ASN A 63 0.69 -7.55 8.30
C ASN A 63 0.36 -8.40 7.07
N VAL A 64 1.36 -8.54 6.19
CA VAL A 64 1.18 -9.20 4.90
C VAL A 64 2.25 -10.27 4.71
N LYS A 65 1.94 -11.25 3.86
CA LYS A 65 2.89 -12.27 3.45
C LYS A 65 3.07 -12.18 1.95
N HIS A 66 4.31 -12.30 1.51
CA HIS A 66 4.68 -12.37 0.10
C HIS A 66 4.98 -13.84 -0.20
N VAL A 67 4.06 -14.52 -0.84
CA VAL A 67 4.06 -15.99 -0.90
C VAL A 67 4.54 -16.56 -2.22
N ALA A 68 4.70 -15.74 -3.26
CA ALA A 68 5.18 -16.19 -4.57
C ALA A 68 5.93 -15.06 -5.25
N ALA A 69 6.96 -15.42 -6.01
CA ALA A 69 7.79 -14.46 -6.73
C ALA A 69 7.20 -14.17 -8.12
N THR A 70 7.39 -12.95 -8.61
CA THR A 70 6.94 -12.53 -9.93
C THR A 70 8.14 -12.06 -10.76
N PRO A 71 8.34 -12.59 -11.98
CA PRO A 71 9.46 -12.18 -12.82
C PRO A 71 9.19 -10.86 -13.54
N ILE A 72 10.26 -10.26 -14.06
CA ILE A 72 10.16 -9.09 -14.93
C ILE A 72 9.27 -9.43 -16.14
N GLY A 73 8.41 -8.51 -16.50
CA GLY A 73 7.52 -8.63 -17.65
C GLY A 73 6.08 -8.99 -17.33
N MET A 74 5.80 -9.44 -16.10
CA MET A 74 4.44 -9.73 -15.69
C MET A 74 3.79 -8.51 -15.05
N GLN A 75 2.46 -8.44 -15.14
CA GLN A 75 1.66 -7.46 -14.42
C GLN A 75 1.30 -7.99 -13.04
N VAL A 76 1.36 -7.10 -12.05
CA VAL A 76 0.86 -7.39 -10.70
C VAL A 76 -0.34 -6.47 -10.46
N THR A 77 -1.44 -7.06 -10.00
CA THR A 77 -2.65 -6.32 -9.67
C THR A 77 -2.94 -6.45 -8.18
N CYS A 78 -3.19 -5.30 -7.55
CA CYS A 78 -3.55 -5.25 -6.13
C CYS A 78 -5.03 -4.91 -6.01
N GLU A 79 -5.69 -5.58 -5.08
CA GLU A 79 -7.07 -5.30 -4.71
C GLU A 79 -7.12 -5.02 -3.22
N THR A 80 -7.86 -3.98 -2.83
CA THR A 80 -8.03 -3.63 -1.42
C THR A 80 -9.51 -3.52 -1.10
N GLU A 81 -9.84 -3.79 0.15
CA GLU A 81 -11.18 -3.57 0.66
C GLU A 81 -11.09 -2.98 2.05
N LEU A 82 -11.78 -1.86 2.27
CA LEU A 82 -11.91 -1.27 3.60
C LEU A 82 -12.87 -2.14 4.39
N VAL A 83 -12.37 -2.79 5.44
CA VAL A 83 -13.16 -3.76 6.20
C VAL A 83 -13.58 -3.25 7.58
N GLU A 84 -12.92 -2.21 8.08
CA GLU A 84 -13.27 -1.65 9.39
C GLU A 84 -12.98 -0.15 9.41
N VAL A 85 -13.92 0.60 9.98
CA VAL A 85 -13.76 2.04 10.24
C VAL A 85 -14.01 2.25 11.72
N ASP A 86 -13.00 2.75 12.44
CA ASP A 86 -13.10 3.04 13.87
C ASP A 86 -12.54 4.45 14.09
N GLY A 87 -13.43 5.45 14.02
CA GLY A 87 -13.03 6.84 14.07
C GLY A 87 -12.12 7.15 12.88
N ARG A 88 -10.87 7.54 13.14
CA ARG A 88 -9.89 7.83 12.10
C ARG A 88 -9.05 6.63 11.72
N ARG A 89 -9.24 5.51 12.39
CA ARG A 89 -8.51 4.28 12.10
C ARG A 89 -9.24 3.48 11.03
N LEU A 90 -8.53 3.13 9.97
CA LEU A 90 -9.08 2.37 8.84
C LEU A 90 -8.28 1.08 8.70
N VAL A 91 -8.99 -0.04 8.58
CA VAL A 91 -8.35 -1.34 8.35
C VAL A 91 -8.78 -1.86 6.99
N PHE A 92 -7.80 -2.27 6.20
CA PHE A 92 -8.00 -2.80 4.86
C PHE A 92 -7.55 -4.26 4.80
N HIS A 93 -8.28 -5.03 4.02
CA HIS A 93 -7.76 -6.30 3.51
C HIS A 93 -7.08 -5.99 2.18
N VAL A 94 -5.86 -6.49 1.99
CA VAL A 94 -5.07 -6.22 0.78
C VAL A 94 -4.62 -7.54 0.16
N LYS A 95 -4.58 -7.58 -1.17
CA LYS A 95 -4.27 -8.78 -1.91
C LYS A 95 -3.59 -8.41 -3.21
N ALA A 96 -2.51 -9.09 -3.53
CA ALA A 96 -1.78 -8.89 -4.79
C ALA A 96 -1.68 -10.22 -5.54
N SER A 97 -1.86 -10.14 -6.84
CA SER A 97 -1.77 -11.31 -7.73
C SER A 97 -1.00 -10.94 -8.97
N ASP A 98 -0.25 -11.89 -9.54
CA ASP A 98 0.33 -11.71 -10.85
C ASP A 98 -0.49 -12.52 -11.87
N GLU A 99 0.02 -12.68 -13.10
CA GLU A 99 -0.71 -13.38 -14.16
C GLU A 99 -0.84 -14.88 -13.88
N ALA A 100 -0.08 -15.42 -12.94
CA ALA A 100 -0.11 -16.83 -12.60
C ALA A 100 -0.93 -17.13 -11.33
N GLY A 101 -1.21 -16.11 -10.49
CA GLY A 101 -1.98 -16.31 -9.28
C GLY A 101 -1.60 -15.40 -8.14
N LEU A 102 -2.04 -15.74 -6.95
CA LEU A 102 -1.80 -14.96 -5.73
C LEU A 102 -0.31 -14.87 -5.42
N ILE A 103 0.17 -13.67 -5.14
CA ILE A 103 1.55 -13.47 -4.70
C ILE A 103 1.65 -12.94 -3.28
N GLY A 104 0.62 -12.31 -2.74
CA GLY A 104 0.64 -11.84 -1.37
C GLY A 104 -0.70 -11.36 -0.90
N GLU A 105 -0.91 -11.38 0.42
CA GLU A 105 -2.14 -10.86 1.03
C GLU A 105 -1.96 -10.63 2.52
N GLY A 106 -2.86 -9.86 3.08
CA GLY A 106 -2.86 -9.59 4.52
C GLY A 106 -3.74 -8.40 4.85
N THR A 107 -3.39 -7.73 5.95
CA THR A 107 -4.12 -6.56 6.44
C THR A 107 -3.22 -5.34 6.47
N HIS A 108 -3.85 -4.17 6.37
CA HIS A 108 -3.15 -2.89 6.34
C HIS A 108 -3.98 -1.87 7.10
N GLU A 109 -3.34 -1.18 8.02
CA GLU A 109 -4.00 -0.15 8.80
C GLU A 109 -3.51 1.22 8.36
N ARG A 110 -4.45 2.17 8.24
CA ARG A 110 -4.14 3.57 7.94
C ARG A 110 -4.91 4.47 8.90
N PHE A 111 -4.40 5.68 9.09
CA PHE A 111 -5.09 6.69 9.91
C PHE A 111 -5.35 7.94 9.09
N ILE A 112 -6.55 8.50 9.26
CA ILE A 112 -6.93 9.78 8.66
C ILE A 112 -6.20 10.88 9.42
N ILE A 113 -5.53 11.76 8.67
CA ILE A 113 -4.77 12.87 9.24
C ILE A 113 -5.11 14.17 8.49
N ASN A 114 -4.77 15.29 9.11
CA ASN A 114 -4.75 16.57 8.42
C ASN A 114 -3.36 16.70 7.79
N ASN A 115 -3.32 16.82 6.47
CA ASN A 115 -2.05 16.77 5.73
C ASN A 115 -1.05 17.83 6.19
N GLU A 116 -1.51 19.07 6.31
CA GLU A 116 -0.65 20.18 6.69
C GLU A 116 -0.11 20.04 8.10
N LYS A 117 -0.98 19.71 9.06
CA LYS A 117 -0.57 19.55 10.45
C LYS A 117 0.37 18.37 10.61
N PHE A 118 0.09 17.28 9.93
CA PHE A 118 0.91 16.08 10.02
C PHE A 118 2.31 16.32 9.48
N GLN A 119 2.40 16.94 8.29
CA GLN A 119 3.70 17.26 7.68
C GLN A 119 4.48 18.26 8.54
N SER A 120 3.78 19.28 9.05
CA SER A 120 4.40 20.29 9.90
C SER A 120 4.98 19.70 11.17
N LYS A 121 4.26 18.77 11.80
CA LYS A 121 4.73 18.10 13.01
C LYS A 121 5.97 17.26 12.72
N ALA A 122 6.00 16.56 11.59
CA ALA A 122 7.18 15.79 11.18
C ALA A 122 8.38 16.71 10.95
N ASN A 123 8.16 17.81 10.24
CA ASN A 123 9.22 18.77 9.93
C ASN A 123 9.75 19.43 11.20
N GLY A 124 8.92 19.56 12.23
CA GLY A 124 9.31 20.15 13.52
C GLY A 124 10.47 19.41 14.20
N LYS A 125 10.67 18.14 13.84
CA LYS A 125 11.82 17.38 14.39
C LYS A 125 13.16 17.94 13.95
N LEU A 126 13.19 18.69 12.86
CA LEU A 126 14.43 19.32 12.37
C LEU A 126 14.86 20.51 13.21
N ASN A 127 13.96 21.05 14.03
CA ASN A 127 14.21 22.26 14.84
C ASN A 127 14.59 21.92 16.28
N LYS A 128 15.16 20.79 16.49
CA LYS A 128 15.58 20.33 17.82
C LYS A 128 16.93 20.90 18.24
#